data_25c97805cca6354be6b99b01b734a0b7
#
_entry.id   25c97805cca6354be6b99b01b734a0b7
#
_cell.length_a   1.000
_cell.length_b   1.000
_cell.length_c   1.000
_cell.angle_alpha   90.00
_cell.angle_beta   90.00
_cell.angle_gamma   90.00
#
_symmetry.space_group_name_H-M   'P 1'
#
loop_
_entity.id
_entity.type
_entity.pdbx_description
1 polymer ?
#
loop_
_entity_poly.entity_id
_entity_poly.type
_entity_poly.pdbx_seq_one_letter_code
_entity_poly.pdbx_strand_id
1 'polypeptide(L)'
;MASQWDAQMEAFGTFIRSQRKLANLTLRQLAELTSLSNPYLSELERGMHQPSVRVLKQLSDALNVSAEMLLAEAGLLSTVARGDDATPETNGVEHAIRTDASLDDTQKAALLAVYQSMTRQQPAD
;
A
#
# COMPACT_ATOMS: atom_id res chain seq x y z
N MET A 1 -24.26 -6.46 -8.46
CA MET A 1 -23.73 -5.30 -9.15
C MET A 1 -22.33 -5.00 -8.67
N ALA A 2 -21.40 -4.86 -9.60
CA ALA A 2 -20.01 -4.64 -9.23
C ALA A 2 -19.84 -3.23 -8.72
N SER A 3 -19.18 -3.07 -7.61
CA SER A 3 -18.86 -1.77 -7.09
C SER A 3 -17.61 -1.25 -7.78
N GLN A 4 -17.34 0.02 -7.62
CA GLN A 4 -16.11 0.61 -8.11
C GLN A 4 -14.90 -0.13 -7.54
N TRP A 5 -15.03 -0.58 -6.31
CA TRP A 5 -13.99 -1.36 -5.64
C TRP A 5 -13.72 -2.67 -6.37
N ASP A 6 -14.79 -3.38 -6.77
CA ASP A 6 -14.62 -4.65 -7.48
C ASP A 6 -13.93 -4.44 -8.82
N ALA A 7 -14.29 -3.38 -9.53
CA ALA A 7 -13.65 -3.06 -10.79
C ALA A 7 -12.17 -2.74 -10.59
N GLN A 8 -11.84 -2.04 -9.49
CA GLN A 8 -10.46 -1.72 -9.18
C GLN A 8 -9.65 -2.99 -8.93
N MET A 9 -10.24 -3.94 -8.21
CA MET A 9 -9.52 -5.17 -7.89
C MET A 9 -9.35 -6.04 -9.13
N GLU A 10 -10.31 -6.04 -10.04
CA GLU A 10 -10.15 -6.76 -11.29
C GLU A 10 -9.04 -6.15 -12.14
N ALA A 11 -9.00 -4.83 -12.21
CA ALA A 11 -7.95 -4.16 -12.96
C ALA A 11 -6.58 -4.44 -12.37
N PHE A 12 -6.48 -4.43 -11.05
CA PHE A 12 -5.24 -4.73 -10.37
C PHE A 12 -4.80 -6.16 -10.66
N GLY A 13 -5.73 -7.11 -10.57
CA GLY A 13 -5.42 -8.51 -10.85
C GLY A 13 -4.92 -8.71 -12.27
N THR A 14 -5.57 -8.06 -13.22
CA THR A 14 -5.15 -8.13 -14.62
C THR A 14 -3.76 -7.54 -14.79
N PHE A 15 -3.48 -6.44 -14.10
CA PHE A 15 -2.17 -5.81 -14.15
C PHE A 15 -1.09 -6.76 -13.63
N ILE A 16 -1.33 -7.39 -12.48
CA ILE A 16 -0.37 -8.33 -11.90
C ILE A 16 -0.13 -9.49 -12.84
N ARG A 17 -1.20 -10.03 -13.42
CA ARG A 17 -1.06 -11.14 -14.36
C ARG A 17 -0.22 -10.73 -15.57
N SER A 18 -0.45 -9.54 -16.09
CA SER A 18 0.33 -9.04 -17.22
C SER A 18 1.79 -8.90 -16.88
N GLN A 19 2.10 -8.35 -15.71
CA GLN A 19 3.48 -8.18 -15.28
C GLN A 19 4.16 -9.52 -15.06
N ARG A 20 3.40 -10.48 -14.52
CA ARG A 20 3.94 -11.83 -14.31
C ARG A 20 4.31 -12.46 -15.66
N LYS A 21 3.46 -12.34 -16.65
CA LYS A 21 3.72 -12.89 -17.97
C LYS A 21 4.87 -12.19 -18.65
N LEU A 22 4.98 -10.89 -18.49
CA LEU A 22 6.09 -10.14 -19.07
C LEU A 22 7.42 -10.58 -18.45
N ALA A 23 7.39 -10.99 -17.20
CA ALA A 23 8.59 -11.48 -16.51
C ALA A 23 8.84 -12.95 -16.79
N ASN A 24 8.00 -13.59 -17.61
CA ASN A 24 8.12 -15.00 -17.93
C ASN A 24 8.03 -15.90 -16.71
N LEU A 25 7.17 -15.55 -15.77
CA LEU A 25 6.98 -16.32 -14.56
C LEU A 25 5.65 -17.07 -14.61
N THR A 26 5.68 -18.33 -14.15
CA THR A 26 4.45 -19.02 -13.88
C THR A 26 3.89 -18.54 -12.54
N LEU A 27 2.63 -18.84 -12.31
CA LEU A 27 2.03 -18.50 -11.03
C LEU A 27 2.78 -19.13 -9.88
N ARG A 28 3.20 -20.37 -10.07
CA ARG A 28 3.96 -21.10 -9.04
C ARG A 28 5.31 -20.42 -8.77
N GLN A 29 5.98 -19.97 -9.81
CA GLN A 29 7.25 -19.30 -9.64
C GLN A 29 7.07 -17.98 -8.90
N LEU A 30 6.01 -17.25 -9.21
CA LEU A 30 5.74 -16.01 -8.48
C LEU A 30 5.43 -16.30 -7.02
N ALA A 31 4.70 -17.38 -6.76
CA ALA A 31 4.43 -17.77 -5.39
C ALA A 31 5.72 -18.05 -4.62
N GLU A 32 6.66 -18.72 -5.26
CA GLU A 32 7.93 -19.03 -4.61
C GLU A 32 8.73 -17.77 -4.33
N LEU A 33 8.67 -16.79 -5.22
CA LEU A 33 9.44 -15.56 -5.04
C LEU A 33 8.83 -14.64 -3.98
N THR A 34 7.54 -14.76 -3.74
CA THR A 34 6.85 -13.83 -2.85
C THR A 34 6.51 -14.42 -1.50
N SER A 35 6.69 -15.71 -1.32
CA SER A 35 6.24 -16.42 -0.12
C SER A 35 4.72 -16.37 0.04
N LEU A 36 4.01 -16.10 -1.03
CA LEU A 36 2.55 -16.14 -1.06
C LEU A 36 2.12 -17.48 -1.61
N SER A 37 0.92 -17.93 -1.22
CA SER A 37 0.44 -19.20 -1.71
C SER A 37 -0.04 -19.10 -3.15
N ASN A 38 0.07 -20.22 -3.87
CA ASN A 38 -0.41 -20.27 -5.25
C ASN A 38 -1.90 -19.98 -5.35
N PRO A 39 -2.76 -20.59 -4.50
CA PRO A 39 -4.18 -20.24 -4.54
C PRO A 39 -4.46 -18.78 -4.27
N TYR A 40 -3.74 -18.18 -3.32
CA TYR A 40 -3.94 -16.76 -3.02
C TYR A 40 -3.60 -15.90 -4.23
N LEU A 41 -2.48 -16.18 -4.88
CA LEU A 41 -2.08 -15.41 -6.06
C LEU A 41 -3.07 -15.60 -7.20
N SER A 42 -3.55 -16.81 -7.39
CA SER A 42 -4.56 -17.08 -8.42
C SER A 42 -5.80 -16.24 -8.17
N GLU A 43 -6.26 -16.18 -6.93
CA GLU A 43 -7.43 -15.40 -6.59
C GLU A 43 -7.16 -13.91 -6.70
N LEU A 44 -5.97 -13.48 -6.35
CA LEU A 44 -5.59 -12.09 -6.46
C LEU A 44 -5.62 -11.63 -7.93
N GLU A 45 -5.11 -12.47 -8.83
CA GLU A 45 -5.13 -12.15 -10.26
C GLU A 45 -6.55 -12.10 -10.82
N ARG A 46 -7.48 -12.80 -10.18
CA ARG A 46 -8.87 -12.76 -10.59
C ARG A 46 -9.67 -11.65 -9.91
N GLY A 47 -9.01 -10.85 -9.10
CA GLY A 47 -9.67 -9.71 -8.47
C GLY A 47 -10.49 -10.06 -7.26
N MET A 48 -10.20 -11.19 -6.62
CA MET A 48 -11.01 -11.66 -5.51
C MET A 48 -10.56 -11.17 -4.14
N HIS A 49 -9.39 -10.53 -4.07
CA HIS A 49 -8.86 -10.07 -2.80
C HIS A 49 -8.31 -8.67 -2.94
N GLN A 50 -8.42 -7.91 -1.86
CA GLN A 50 -7.70 -6.66 -1.76
C GLN A 50 -6.32 -6.96 -1.19
N PRO A 51 -5.26 -6.62 -1.91
CA PRO A 51 -3.92 -6.88 -1.39
C PRO A 51 -3.58 -5.92 -0.26
N SER A 52 -2.83 -6.39 0.70
CA SER A 52 -2.28 -5.52 1.73
C SER A 52 -1.05 -4.82 1.19
N VAL A 53 -0.62 -3.76 1.87
CA VAL A 53 0.59 -3.06 1.48
C VAL A 53 1.79 -4.01 1.51
N ARG A 54 1.81 -4.92 2.48
CA ARG A 54 2.88 -5.91 2.57
C ARG A 54 2.91 -6.80 1.34
N VAL A 55 1.74 -7.27 0.89
CA VAL A 55 1.66 -8.11 -0.30
C VAL A 55 2.13 -7.32 -1.53
N LEU A 56 1.73 -6.05 -1.63
CA LEU A 56 2.15 -5.22 -2.74
C LEU A 56 3.66 -5.07 -2.78
N LYS A 57 4.29 -4.93 -1.62
CA LYS A 57 5.73 -4.82 -1.57
C LYS A 57 6.41 -6.11 -2.04
N GLN A 58 5.88 -7.25 -1.62
CA GLN A 58 6.41 -8.53 -2.07
C GLN A 58 6.28 -8.69 -3.57
N LEU A 59 5.15 -8.29 -4.13
CA LEU A 59 4.95 -8.35 -5.58
C LEU A 59 5.87 -7.38 -6.30
N SER A 60 6.07 -6.20 -5.76
CA SER A 60 6.97 -5.21 -6.32
C SER A 60 8.38 -5.78 -6.47
N ASP A 61 8.87 -6.42 -5.40
CA ASP A 61 10.20 -6.99 -5.42
C ASP A 61 10.31 -8.12 -6.43
N ALA A 62 9.31 -8.99 -6.47
CA ALA A 62 9.35 -10.17 -7.33
C ALA A 62 9.18 -9.82 -8.80
N LEU A 63 8.34 -8.85 -9.10
CA LEU A 63 8.04 -8.48 -10.48
C LEU A 63 8.90 -7.35 -11.00
N ASN A 64 9.73 -6.76 -10.14
CA ASN A 64 10.59 -5.64 -10.48
C ASN A 64 9.76 -4.46 -11.01
N VAL A 65 8.67 -4.19 -10.33
CA VAL A 65 7.78 -3.08 -10.61
C VAL A 65 7.77 -2.18 -9.39
N SER A 66 7.66 -0.87 -9.57
CA SER A 66 7.73 0.01 -8.40
C SER A 66 6.54 -0.23 -7.48
N ALA A 67 6.81 -0.14 -6.18
CA ALA A 67 5.75 -0.27 -5.19
C ALA A 67 4.71 0.82 -5.36
N GLU A 68 5.15 2.02 -5.74
CA GLU A 68 4.24 3.13 -5.97
C GLU A 68 3.27 2.82 -7.10
N MET A 69 3.75 2.22 -8.17
CA MET A 69 2.88 1.85 -9.28
C MET A 69 1.86 0.80 -8.84
N LEU A 70 2.28 -0.18 -8.04
CA LEU A 70 1.35 -1.19 -7.54
C LEU A 70 0.31 -0.58 -6.62
N LEU A 71 0.72 0.36 -5.76
CA LEU A 71 -0.22 1.05 -4.89
C LEU A 71 -1.24 1.83 -5.70
N ALA A 72 -0.80 2.49 -6.76
CA ALA A 72 -1.69 3.23 -7.62
C ALA A 72 -2.69 2.30 -8.31
N GLU A 73 -2.20 1.16 -8.83
CA GLU A 73 -3.06 0.21 -9.51
C GLU A 73 -4.08 -0.42 -8.56
N ALA A 74 -3.71 -0.60 -7.31
CA ALA A 74 -4.62 -1.15 -6.31
C ALA A 74 -5.54 -0.11 -5.71
N GLY A 75 -5.37 1.16 -6.06
CA GLY A 75 -6.19 2.22 -5.51
C GLY A 75 -5.83 2.60 -4.09
N LEU A 76 -4.62 2.25 -3.65
CA LEU A 76 -4.22 2.48 -2.27
C LEU A 76 -3.20 3.60 -2.11
N LEU A 77 -2.81 4.23 -3.21
CA LEU A 77 -1.74 5.21 -3.14
C LEU A 77 -2.10 6.38 -2.22
N SER A 78 -3.30 6.89 -2.34
CA SER A 78 -3.70 8.03 -1.51
C SER A 78 -3.82 7.63 -0.03
N THR A 79 -4.20 6.39 0.22
CA THR A 79 -4.28 5.91 1.60
C THR A 79 -2.92 5.88 2.25
N VAL A 80 -1.92 5.38 1.53
CA VAL A 80 -0.56 5.33 2.06
C VAL A 80 0.02 6.73 2.20
N ALA A 81 -0.24 7.60 1.23
CA ALA A 81 0.28 8.96 1.28
C ALA A 81 -0.30 9.74 2.44
N ARG A 82 -1.51 9.39 2.88
CA ARG A 82 -2.10 10.05 4.04
C ARG A 82 -1.77 9.38 5.35
N GLY A 83 -0.95 8.32 5.32
CA GLY A 83 -0.67 7.61 6.56
C GLY A 83 -1.82 6.71 6.90
N ASP A 84 -2.08 5.83 6.14
CA ASP A 84 -2.99 4.77 6.36
C ASP A 84 -4.38 5.15 6.59
N ASP A 85 -5.10 4.94 7.31
CA ASP A 85 -6.43 5.09 7.36
C ASP A 85 -6.86 6.34 7.58
N ALA A 86 -6.05 7.01 7.44
CA ALA A 86 -6.34 8.04 7.81
C ALA A 86 -7.46 8.83 7.68
N THR A 87 -7.72 9.38 8.68
CA THR A 87 -8.62 10.50 8.65
C THR A 87 -7.89 11.63 8.03
N PRO A 88 -8.59 12.58 7.51
CA PRO A 88 -7.94 13.72 6.89
C PRO A 88 -7.00 14.47 7.81
N GLU A 89 -7.18 14.33 9.11
CA GLU A 89 -6.30 15.00 10.02
C GLU A 89 -5.03 14.23 10.26
N THR A 90 -5.05 12.95 10.00
CA THR A 90 -3.88 12.13 10.22
C THR A 90 -3.12 12.10 8.95
N ASN A 91 -2.08 12.81 8.86
CA ASN A 91 -1.35 12.84 7.62
C ASN A 91 -0.07 12.08 7.74
N GLY A 92 0.67 12.06 6.66
CA GLY A 92 1.91 11.31 6.62
C GLY A 92 2.96 11.80 7.57
N VAL A 93 2.89 13.07 7.95
CA VAL A 93 3.89 13.63 8.86
C VAL A 93 3.77 12.99 10.25
N GLU A 94 2.54 12.92 10.78
CA GLU A 94 2.36 12.29 12.08
C GLU A 94 2.77 10.83 12.05
N HIS A 95 2.36 10.13 11.03
CA HIS A 95 2.69 8.72 10.91
C HIS A 95 4.20 8.53 10.81
N ALA A 96 4.87 9.36 10.01
CA ALA A 96 6.30 9.26 9.86
C ALA A 96 7.03 9.49 11.17
N ILE A 97 6.55 10.45 11.96
CA ILE A 97 7.15 10.70 13.26
C ILE A 97 6.97 9.50 14.18
N ARG A 98 5.77 8.95 14.23
CA ARG A 98 5.47 7.84 15.14
C ARG A 98 6.25 6.58 14.80
N THR A 99 6.55 6.39 13.54
CA THR A 99 7.19 5.15 13.12
C THR A 99 8.68 5.29 12.84
N ASP A 100 9.25 6.47 13.08
CA ASP A 100 10.66 6.70 12.79
C ASP A 100 11.52 6.05 13.86
N ALA A 101 12.29 5.05 13.46
CA ALA A 101 13.12 4.31 14.42
C ALA A 101 14.30 5.11 14.94
N SER A 102 14.63 6.23 14.31
CA SER A 102 15.73 7.05 14.76
C SER A 102 15.33 7.97 15.92
N LEU A 103 14.04 8.03 16.25
CA LEU A 103 13.54 8.88 17.31
C LEU A 103 13.13 8.04 18.52
N ASP A 104 13.44 8.52 19.71
CA ASP A 104 12.94 7.86 20.91
C ASP A 104 11.56 8.42 21.27
N ASP A 105 10.95 7.86 22.29
CA ASP A 105 9.57 8.23 22.65
C ASP A 105 9.45 9.70 23.03
N THR A 106 10.44 10.23 23.73
CA THR A 106 10.44 11.62 24.12
C THR A 106 10.53 12.52 22.90
N GLN A 107 11.39 12.17 21.96
CA GLN A 107 11.54 12.95 20.74
C GLN A 107 10.29 12.90 19.89
N LYS A 108 9.67 11.73 19.80
CA LYS A 108 8.42 11.59 19.05
C LYS A 108 7.33 12.46 19.66
N ALA A 109 7.22 12.44 20.98
CA ALA A 109 6.20 13.24 21.65
C ALA A 109 6.42 14.72 21.42
N ALA A 110 7.68 15.16 21.51
CA ALA A 110 7.99 16.57 21.28
C ALA A 110 7.67 17.02 19.87
N LEU A 111 8.06 16.21 18.89
CA LEU A 111 7.79 16.56 17.49
C LEU A 111 6.31 16.54 17.18
N LEU A 112 5.58 15.57 17.73
CA LEU A 112 4.15 15.51 17.51
C LEU A 112 3.46 16.73 18.15
N ALA A 113 3.91 17.13 19.33
CA ALA A 113 3.32 18.28 19.99
C ALA A 113 3.53 19.56 19.17
N VAL A 114 4.73 19.75 18.65
CA VAL A 114 5.02 20.90 17.82
C VAL A 114 4.20 20.87 16.54
N TYR A 115 4.18 19.72 15.89
CA TYR A 115 3.43 19.58 14.64
C TYR A 115 1.95 19.85 14.86
N GLN A 116 1.38 19.27 15.90
CA GLN A 116 -0.04 19.48 16.19
C GLN A 116 -0.35 20.92 16.53
N SER A 117 0.55 21.56 17.25
CA SER A 117 0.37 22.97 17.56
C SER A 117 0.33 23.82 16.30
N MET A 118 1.20 23.52 15.35
CA MET A 118 1.24 24.26 14.11
C MET A 118 -0.01 24.04 13.27
N THR A 119 -0.47 22.81 13.22
CA THR A 119 -1.63 22.51 12.39
C THR A 119 -2.92 23.02 13.00
N ARG A 120 -2.99 23.09 14.32
CA ARG A 120 -4.19 23.62 14.98
C ARG A 120 -4.38 25.09 14.77
N GLN A 121 -3.29 25.79 14.50
CA GLN A 121 -3.41 27.21 14.25
C GLN A 121 -3.93 27.52 12.89
N GLN A 122 -3.94 26.56 12.01
CA GLN A 122 -4.55 26.77 10.73
C GLN A 122 -6.03 26.61 10.90
N PRO A 123 -6.79 27.55 10.45
CA PRO A 123 -8.21 27.44 10.53
C PRO A 123 -8.59 26.24 9.79
N ALA A 124 -9.08 25.37 10.45
CA ALA A 124 -9.47 24.19 9.84
C ALA A 124 -10.64 24.43 9.05
N ASP A 125 -10.99 25.42 8.89
CA ASP A 125 -12.06 25.68 8.15
C ASP A 125 -11.98 25.54 6.80
#